data_c8a04b504a44434bfc76115e282b479c
#
_entry.id   c8a04b504a44434bfc76115e282b479c
#
_cell.length_a   1.000
_cell.length_b   1.000
_cell.length_c   1.000
_cell.angle_alpha   90.00
_cell.angle_beta   90.00
_cell.angle_gamma   90.00
#
_symmetry.space_group_name_H-M   'P 1'
#
loop_
_entity.id
_entity.type
_entity.pdbx_description
1 polymer ?
#
loop_
_entity_poly.entity_id
_entity_poly.type
_entity_poly.pdbx_seq_one_letter_code
_entity_poly.pdbx_strand_id
1 'polypeptide(L)'
;ICASNDVAVSMMDGNSGLSLTQEVIDEAVDFRQAMARLYKEFTADGSWFFKPWNKEVVTDPQTGKTYDFADAPTKLLTTVQDCWVMHPGESWHGFKDIPDNWSMLDPIKISILAPGMGEDGELEETGVPAALVTAWLGRHGIVPTRTTDFQIMFLFSMGVTRGKWGTLVNTLCSFKRHYDANTPLAQVMPELVEQYPDTYANMGIHDLGDTMFAWLKENNPGARLNEAYSGLPVAEVTPR
;
A
#
# COMPACT_ATOMS: atom_id res chain seq x y z
N ILE A 1 -20.25 -15.84 -20.07
CA ILE A 1 -20.23 -14.47 -19.49
C ILE A 1 -21.60 -14.19 -18.83
N CYS A 2 -22.76 -14.25 -19.52
CA CYS A 2 -24.07 -13.95 -18.91
C CYS A 2 -24.37 -14.83 -17.69
N ALA A 3 -24.18 -16.14 -17.79
CA ALA A 3 -24.38 -17.05 -16.65
C ALA A 3 -23.47 -16.75 -15.47
N SER A 4 -22.23 -16.31 -15.72
CA SER A 4 -21.30 -15.91 -14.64
C SER A 4 -21.78 -14.63 -13.94
N ASN A 5 -22.37 -13.70 -14.70
CA ASN A 5 -22.93 -12.48 -14.15
C ASN A 5 -24.19 -12.76 -13.30
N ASP A 6 -25.07 -13.64 -13.77
CA ASP A 6 -26.27 -14.07 -13.02
C ASP A 6 -25.90 -14.71 -11.69
N VAL A 7 -24.87 -15.60 -11.69
CA VAL A 7 -24.37 -16.21 -10.47
C VAL A 7 -23.77 -15.16 -9.53
N ALA A 8 -22.96 -14.24 -10.06
CA ALA A 8 -22.36 -13.17 -9.25
C ALA A 8 -23.43 -12.27 -8.63
N VAL A 9 -24.45 -11.86 -9.40
CA VAL A 9 -25.59 -11.08 -8.90
C VAL A 9 -26.32 -11.84 -7.78
N SER A 10 -26.63 -13.12 -8.00
CA SER A 10 -27.32 -13.96 -7.00
C SER A 10 -26.48 -14.15 -5.72
N MET A 11 -25.16 -14.23 -5.82
CA MET A 11 -24.26 -14.30 -4.66
C MET A 11 -24.22 -13.00 -3.86
N MET A 12 -24.35 -11.86 -4.54
CA MET A 12 -24.28 -10.54 -3.92
C MET A 12 -25.64 -10.00 -3.47
N ASP A 13 -26.72 -10.73 -3.75
CA ASP A 13 -28.07 -10.32 -3.36
C ASP A 13 -28.38 -10.66 -1.89
N GLY A 14 -29.14 -9.78 -1.23
CA GLY A 14 -29.62 -9.98 0.13
C GLY A 14 -28.55 -10.12 1.19
N ASN A 15 -28.88 -10.86 2.25
CA ASN A 15 -28.01 -11.01 3.43
C ASN A 15 -26.69 -11.74 3.12
N SER A 16 -26.68 -12.62 2.13
CA SER A 16 -25.47 -13.34 1.74
C SER A 16 -24.41 -12.41 1.17
N GLY A 17 -24.82 -11.49 0.28
CA GLY A 17 -23.93 -10.49 -0.28
C GLY A 17 -23.43 -9.51 0.77
N LEU A 18 -24.29 -9.09 1.69
CA LEU A 18 -23.90 -8.23 2.81
C LEU A 18 -22.86 -8.90 3.70
N SER A 19 -23.06 -10.17 4.04
CA SER A 19 -22.08 -10.93 4.84
C SER A 19 -20.72 -11.07 4.13
N LEU A 20 -20.72 -11.44 2.83
CA LEU A 20 -19.50 -11.55 2.04
C LEU A 20 -18.75 -10.23 1.95
N THR A 21 -19.45 -9.12 1.76
CA THR A 21 -18.85 -7.78 1.70
C THR A 21 -18.27 -7.38 3.05
N GLN A 22 -19.00 -7.65 4.14
CA GLN A 22 -18.55 -7.34 5.50
C GLN A 22 -17.29 -8.11 5.85
N GLU A 23 -17.23 -9.40 5.53
CA GLU A 23 -16.02 -10.22 5.75
C GLU A 23 -14.79 -9.65 5.04
N VAL A 24 -14.95 -9.17 3.82
CA VAL A 24 -13.84 -8.53 3.08
C VAL A 24 -13.36 -7.25 3.76
N ILE A 25 -14.29 -6.43 4.24
CA ILE A 25 -13.96 -5.19 4.97
C ILE A 25 -13.27 -5.52 6.30
N ASP A 26 -13.77 -6.50 7.03
CA ASP A 26 -13.20 -6.92 8.31
C ASP A 26 -11.75 -7.40 8.14
N GLU A 27 -11.48 -8.28 7.17
CA GLU A 27 -10.13 -8.75 6.86
C GLU A 27 -9.20 -7.63 6.40
N ALA A 28 -9.71 -6.69 5.61
CA ALA A 28 -8.94 -5.53 5.14
C ALA A 28 -8.57 -4.59 6.30
N VAL A 29 -9.48 -4.35 7.23
CA VAL A 29 -9.25 -3.55 8.44
C VAL A 29 -8.26 -4.24 9.37
N ASP A 30 -8.43 -5.54 9.62
CA ASP A 30 -7.50 -6.33 10.44
C ASP A 30 -6.07 -6.27 9.88
N PHE A 31 -5.91 -6.40 8.57
CA PHE A 31 -4.60 -6.25 7.91
C PHE A 31 -4.03 -4.84 8.08
N ARG A 32 -4.82 -3.78 7.85
CA ARG A 32 -4.36 -2.40 8.04
C ARG A 32 -3.92 -2.13 9.48
N GLN A 33 -4.68 -2.62 10.46
CA GLN A 33 -4.32 -2.50 11.88
C GLN A 33 -3.04 -3.29 12.21
N ALA A 34 -2.88 -4.50 11.67
CA ALA A 34 -1.65 -5.27 11.84
C ALA A 34 -0.43 -4.53 11.27
N MET A 35 -0.55 -3.97 10.07
CA MET A 35 0.52 -3.17 9.46
C MET A 35 0.82 -1.89 10.25
N ALA A 36 -0.22 -1.20 10.76
CA ALA A 36 -0.04 0.00 11.58
C ALA A 36 0.70 -0.30 12.90
N ARG A 37 0.39 -1.44 13.56
CA ARG A 37 1.11 -1.88 14.77
C ARG A 37 2.56 -2.21 14.47
N LEU A 38 2.83 -2.98 13.40
CA LEU A 38 4.19 -3.30 12.99
C LEU A 38 5.00 -2.05 12.63
N TYR A 39 4.40 -1.12 11.89
CA TYR A 39 5.04 0.15 11.57
C TYR A 39 5.46 0.89 12.85
N LYS A 40 4.57 1.02 13.82
CA LYS A 40 4.87 1.65 15.11
C LYS A 40 5.94 0.92 15.91
N GLU A 41 5.88 -0.40 15.97
CA GLU A 41 6.85 -1.23 16.67
C GLU A 41 8.26 -1.05 16.09
N PHE A 42 8.42 -1.17 14.79
CA PHE A 42 9.73 -1.01 14.15
C PHE A 42 10.26 0.42 14.22
N THR A 43 9.39 1.44 14.05
CA THR A 43 9.82 2.84 14.06
C THR A 43 10.10 3.38 15.46
N ALA A 44 9.54 2.78 16.51
CA ALA A 44 9.84 3.13 17.90
C ALA A 44 11.31 2.94 18.24
N ASP A 45 11.99 1.97 17.65
CA ASP A 45 13.42 1.69 17.84
C ASP A 45 14.30 2.40 16.78
N GLY A 46 13.74 3.35 16.02
CA GLY A 46 14.46 4.07 14.97
C GLY A 46 14.72 3.25 13.71
N SER A 47 14.07 2.09 13.56
CA SER A 47 14.11 1.27 12.35
C SER A 47 13.01 1.71 11.38
N TRP A 48 12.86 1.02 10.28
CA TRP A 48 11.87 1.31 9.27
C TRP A 48 10.90 0.14 9.06
N PHE A 49 9.69 0.42 8.59
CA PHE A 49 8.75 -0.58 8.07
C PHE A 49 7.80 0.07 7.06
N PHE A 50 6.97 -0.73 6.44
CA PHE A 50 5.94 -0.27 5.51
C PHE A 50 4.79 0.38 6.27
N LYS A 51 4.44 1.62 5.89
CA LYS A 51 3.35 2.39 6.51
C LYS A 51 2.04 2.12 5.74
N PRO A 52 0.94 1.72 6.39
CA PRO A 52 -0.35 1.67 5.71
C PRO A 52 -0.82 3.09 5.40
N TRP A 53 -1.30 3.32 4.18
CA TRP A 53 -1.82 4.62 3.77
C TRP A 53 -3.28 4.75 4.19
N ASN A 54 -3.50 5.36 5.34
CA ASN A 54 -4.80 5.70 5.94
C ASN A 54 -4.62 6.70 7.09
N LYS A 55 -5.74 7.17 7.66
CA LYS A 55 -5.69 7.99 8.88
C LYS A 55 -4.91 7.30 9.98
N GLU A 56 -4.11 8.05 10.71
CA GLU A 56 -3.41 7.54 11.90
C GLU A 56 -4.30 7.56 13.13
N VAL A 57 -5.25 8.51 13.14
CA VAL A 57 -6.17 8.75 14.24
C VAL A 57 -7.60 8.81 13.67
N VAL A 58 -8.53 8.16 14.35
CA VAL A 58 -9.96 8.17 14.00
C VAL A 58 -10.79 8.57 15.21
N THR A 59 -11.91 9.25 14.94
CA THR A 59 -12.84 9.69 15.98
C THR A 59 -14.17 8.97 15.79
N ASP A 60 -14.71 8.41 16.86
CA ASP A 60 -16.06 7.88 16.86
C ASP A 60 -17.06 9.05 16.87
N PRO A 61 -17.85 9.22 15.83
CA PRO A 61 -18.77 10.36 15.74
C PRO A 61 -19.93 10.30 16.75
N GLN A 62 -20.22 9.14 17.34
CA GLN A 62 -21.29 8.98 18.32
C GLN A 62 -20.83 9.37 19.73
N THR A 63 -19.60 9.07 20.07
CA THR A 63 -19.07 9.28 21.43
C THR A 63 -18.09 10.46 21.52
N GLY A 64 -17.59 10.93 20.38
CA GLY A 64 -16.50 11.92 20.31
C GLY A 64 -15.13 11.37 20.75
N LYS A 65 -15.03 10.06 21.04
CA LYS A 65 -13.80 9.45 21.49
C LYS A 65 -12.85 9.23 20.33
N THR A 66 -11.62 9.64 20.50
CA THR A 66 -10.53 9.49 19.53
C THR A 66 -9.68 8.26 19.84
N TYR A 67 -9.29 7.56 18.80
CA TYR A 67 -8.48 6.35 18.86
C TYR A 67 -7.32 6.46 17.88
N ASP A 68 -6.20 5.90 18.24
CA ASP A 68 -5.20 5.50 17.28
C ASP A 68 -5.78 4.43 16.33
N PHE A 69 -5.54 4.55 15.03
CA PHE A 69 -6.09 3.60 14.05
C PHE A 69 -5.68 2.15 14.35
N ALA A 70 -4.43 1.94 14.78
CA ALA A 70 -3.92 0.62 15.12
C ALA A 70 -4.73 -0.08 16.24
N ASP A 71 -5.31 0.71 17.15
CA ASP A 71 -5.98 0.22 18.36
C ASP A 71 -7.49 0.57 18.39
N ALA A 72 -7.99 1.21 17.33
CA ALA A 72 -9.41 1.52 17.21
C ALA A 72 -10.26 0.25 17.20
N PRO A 73 -11.47 0.28 17.79
CA PRO A 73 -12.38 -0.85 17.71
C PRO A 73 -12.64 -1.25 16.24
N THR A 74 -12.39 -2.52 15.88
CA THR A 74 -12.60 -3.01 14.50
C THR A 74 -14.01 -2.68 14.02
N LYS A 75 -15.03 -2.85 14.86
CA LYS A 75 -16.43 -2.51 14.53
C LYS A 75 -16.60 -1.04 14.14
N LEU A 76 -15.89 -0.11 14.77
CA LEU A 76 -15.92 1.31 14.40
C LEU A 76 -15.40 1.47 12.97
N LEU A 77 -14.23 0.90 12.67
CA LEU A 77 -13.58 1.00 11.37
C LEU A 77 -14.35 0.29 10.24
N THR A 78 -15.10 -0.78 10.55
CA THR A 78 -15.81 -1.57 9.54
C THR A 78 -17.24 -1.12 9.28
N THR A 79 -17.80 -0.24 10.12
CA THR A 79 -19.20 0.19 10.00
C THR A 79 -19.40 1.69 9.93
N VAL A 80 -18.40 2.50 10.28
CA VAL A 80 -18.52 3.97 10.29
C VAL A 80 -17.74 4.57 9.12
N GLN A 81 -18.48 5.07 8.15
CA GLN A 81 -17.92 5.66 6.93
C GLN A 81 -16.98 6.83 7.21
N ASP A 82 -17.25 7.65 8.22
CA ASP A 82 -16.47 8.84 8.56
C ASP A 82 -14.99 8.53 8.89
N CYS A 83 -14.69 7.32 9.36
CA CYS A 83 -13.34 6.85 9.55
C CYS A 83 -12.51 6.82 8.24
N TRP A 84 -13.15 6.85 7.08
CA TRP A 84 -12.54 6.73 5.77
C TRP A 84 -12.69 7.99 4.91
N VAL A 85 -13.55 8.92 5.29
CA VAL A 85 -13.75 10.18 4.57
C VAL A 85 -12.45 10.98 4.57
N MET A 86 -12.11 11.52 3.40
CA MET A 86 -10.92 12.37 3.22
C MET A 86 -11.33 13.82 3.44
N HIS A 87 -10.84 14.42 4.53
CA HIS A 87 -11.08 15.84 4.81
C HIS A 87 -9.94 16.70 4.25
N PRO A 88 -10.23 17.90 3.73
CA PRO A 88 -9.21 18.74 3.11
C PRO A 88 -8.08 19.07 4.09
N GLY A 89 -6.84 18.90 3.65
CA GLY A 89 -5.65 19.26 4.42
C GLY A 89 -5.19 18.25 5.48
N GLU A 90 -5.83 17.08 5.59
CA GLU A 90 -5.30 16.01 6.45
C GLU A 90 -3.92 15.55 5.93
N SER A 91 -2.94 15.41 6.83
CA SER A 91 -1.54 15.13 6.49
C SER A 91 -1.34 13.78 5.81
N TRP A 92 -2.12 12.75 6.19
CA TRP A 92 -1.95 11.40 5.67
C TRP A 92 -2.18 11.25 4.16
N HIS A 93 -2.92 12.18 3.51
CA HIS A 93 -3.12 12.21 2.06
C HIS A 93 -2.62 13.49 1.38
N GLY A 94 -2.45 14.58 2.11
CA GLY A 94 -1.88 15.84 1.63
C GLY A 94 -2.75 16.65 0.66
N PHE A 95 -3.95 16.21 0.28
CA PHE A 95 -4.84 16.96 -0.62
C PHE A 95 -5.50 18.14 0.13
N LYS A 96 -5.16 19.36 -0.29
CA LYS A 96 -5.64 20.59 0.36
C LYS A 96 -6.96 21.11 -0.22
N ASP A 97 -7.19 20.87 -1.52
CA ASP A 97 -8.26 21.51 -2.29
C ASP A 97 -9.43 20.57 -2.63
N ILE A 98 -9.49 19.39 -2.01
CA ILE A 98 -10.66 18.51 -2.16
C ILE A 98 -11.86 19.10 -1.38
N PRO A 99 -13.07 19.11 -1.93
CA PRO A 99 -14.26 19.48 -1.16
C PRO A 99 -14.47 18.50 0.00
N ASP A 100 -14.87 19.03 1.17
CA ASP A 100 -15.19 18.20 2.32
C ASP A 100 -16.30 17.18 1.99
N ASN A 101 -16.18 15.96 2.50
CA ASN A 101 -17.10 14.85 2.24
C ASN A 101 -17.28 14.46 0.76
N TRP A 102 -16.34 14.85 -0.11
CA TRP A 102 -16.41 14.53 -1.53
C TRP A 102 -15.92 13.13 -1.85
N SER A 103 -14.92 12.64 -1.14
CA SER A 103 -14.34 11.32 -1.37
C SER A 103 -13.98 10.60 -0.07
N MET A 104 -13.84 9.30 -0.16
CA MET A 104 -13.38 8.46 0.93
C MET A 104 -12.36 7.45 0.43
N LEU A 105 -11.47 7.05 1.32
CA LEU A 105 -10.57 5.93 1.07
C LEU A 105 -11.37 4.63 1.05
N ASP A 106 -11.20 3.84 0.00
CA ASP A 106 -11.80 2.50 -0.08
C ASP A 106 -11.09 1.55 0.92
N PRO A 107 -11.79 1.01 1.92
CA PRO A 107 -11.19 0.15 2.93
C PRO A 107 -10.46 -1.06 2.36
N ILE A 108 -10.98 -1.65 1.27
CA ILE A 108 -10.46 -2.88 0.66
C ILE A 108 -9.35 -2.66 -0.38
N LYS A 109 -9.12 -1.42 -0.81
CA LYS A 109 -7.97 -1.04 -1.64
C LYS A 109 -6.85 -0.55 -0.74
N ILE A 110 -5.97 -1.45 -0.37
CA ILE A 110 -4.97 -1.19 0.64
C ILE A 110 -3.65 -0.81 0.00
N SER A 111 -3.21 0.42 0.25
CA SER A 111 -1.87 0.86 -0.10
C SER A 111 -0.96 0.81 1.10
N ILE A 112 0.25 0.30 0.89
CA ILE A 112 1.35 0.42 1.83
C ILE A 112 2.44 1.29 1.21
N LEU A 113 3.06 2.12 2.01
CA LEU A 113 4.16 2.99 1.63
C LEU A 113 5.49 2.37 2.06
N ALA A 114 6.42 2.27 1.14
CA ALA A 114 7.82 2.01 1.45
C ALA A 114 8.50 3.34 1.83
N PRO A 115 9.55 3.35 2.67
CA PRO A 115 10.29 4.56 3.00
C PRO A 115 10.98 5.15 1.76
N GLY A 116 11.22 6.45 1.77
CA GLY A 116 11.94 7.16 0.70
C GLY A 116 11.24 8.39 0.13
N MET A 117 9.99 8.62 0.51
CA MET A 117 9.23 9.81 0.15
C MET A 117 8.57 10.39 1.41
N GLY A 118 8.83 11.65 1.70
CA GLY A 118 8.22 12.39 2.79
C GLY A 118 6.73 12.70 2.56
N GLU A 119 6.05 13.16 3.60
CA GLU A 119 4.64 13.59 3.53
C GLU A 119 4.44 14.83 2.64
N ASP A 120 5.50 15.59 2.41
CA ASP A 120 5.56 16.73 1.48
C ASP A 120 5.69 16.32 0.00
N GLY A 121 5.91 15.03 -0.27
CA GLY A 121 6.13 14.48 -1.60
C GLY A 121 7.58 14.59 -2.11
N GLU A 122 8.49 15.09 -1.28
CA GLU A 122 9.91 15.15 -1.61
C GLU A 122 10.62 13.84 -1.27
N LEU A 123 11.68 13.53 -2.04
CA LEU A 123 12.46 12.32 -1.80
C LEU A 123 13.38 12.51 -0.58
N GLU A 124 13.39 11.51 0.29
CA GLU A 124 14.25 11.45 1.48
C GLU A 124 15.72 11.18 1.11
N GLU A 125 16.61 11.09 2.10
CA GLU A 125 18.03 10.75 1.85
C GLU A 125 18.20 9.31 1.39
N THR A 126 17.45 8.41 1.99
CA THR A 126 17.47 6.97 1.72
C THR A 126 16.05 6.47 1.51
N GLY A 127 15.90 5.33 0.84
CA GLY A 127 14.58 4.76 0.63
C GLY A 127 14.61 3.35 0.07
N VAL A 128 13.46 2.71 0.09
CA VAL A 128 13.27 1.34 -0.41
C VAL A 128 12.35 1.40 -1.62
N PRO A 129 12.85 1.26 -2.84
CA PRO A 129 12.02 1.28 -4.04
C PRO A 129 10.95 0.18 -4.03
N ALA A 130 9.69 0.57 -4.20
CA ALA A 130 8.57 -0.38 -4.16
C ALA A 130 8.64 -1.44 -5.27
N ALA A 131 9.32 -1.15 -6.38
CA ALA A 131 9.55 -2.12 -7.45
C ALA A 131 10.38 -3.31 -6.97
N LEU A 132 11.41 -3.09 -6.14
CA LEU A 132 12.22 -4.16 -5.54
C LEU A 132 11.39 -5.03 -4.61
N VAL A 133 10.56 -4.41 -3.76
CA VAL A 133 9.63 -5.12 -2.86
C VAL A 133 8.62 -5.94 -3.67
N THR A 134 8.08 -5.39 -4.75
CA THR A 134 7.15 -6.08 -5.64
C THR A 134 7.78 -7.29 -6.31
N ALA A 135 9.03 -7.18 -6.78
CA ALA A 135 9.77 -8.31 -7.32
C ALA A 135 9.97 -9.41 -6.27
N TRP A 136 10.30 -9.04 -5.04
CA TRP A 136 10.38 -9.98 -3.92
C TRP A 136 9.04 -10.67 -3.64
N LEU A 137 7.95 -9.92 -3.57
CA LEU A 137 6.60 -10.48 -3.36
C LEU A 137 6.22 -11.45 -4.47
N GLY A 138 6.51 -11.11 -5.74
CA GLY A 138 6.25 -11.96 -6.89
C GLY A 138 6.92 -13.33 -6.80
N ARG A 139 8.16 -13.39 -6.32
CA ARG A 139 8.89 -14.65 -6.06
C ARG A 139 8.20 -15.53 -5.01
N HIS A 140 7.43 -14.93 -4.12
CA HIS A 140 6.66 -15.63 -3.10
C HIS A 140 5.20 -15.85 -3.50
N GLY A 141 4.87 -15.67 -4.79
CA GLY A 141 3.53 -15.89 -5.33
C GLY A 141 2.50 -14.81 -4.96
N ILE A 142 2.96 -13.64 -4.51
CA ILE A 142 2.11 -12.51 -4.14
C ILE A 142 2.20 -11.43 -5.23
N VAL A 143 1.06 -11.15 -5.87
CA VAL A 143 0.98 -10.17 -6.97
C VAL A 143 0.18 -8.95 -6.49
N PRO A 144 0.82 -7.78 -6.33
CA PRO A 144 0.10 -6.53 -6.03
C PRO A 144 -0.75 -6.08 -7.21
N THR A 145 -1.80 -5.32 -6.93
CA THR A 145 -2.65 -4.73 -7.97
C THR A 145 -1.95 -3.58 -8.70
N ARG A 146 -1.15 -2.81 -7.97
CA ARG A 146 -0.41 -1.66 -8.51
C ARG A 146 0.85 -1.40 -7.70
N THR A 147 1.90 -0.96 -8.39
CA THR A 147 3.15 -0.49 -7.79
C THR A 147 3.52 0.85 -8.41
N THR A 148 3.91 1.81 -7.57
CA THR A 148 4.54 3.08 -7.98
C THR A 148 5.97 3.12 -7.42
N ASP A 149 6.60 4.28 -7.37
CA ASP A 149 7.98 4.38 -6.87
C ASP A 149 8.12 3.94 -5.41
N PHE A 150 7.15 4.32 -4.55
CA PHE A 150 7.17 4.02 -3.10
C PHE A 150 5.85 3.46 -2.56
N GLN A 151 4.87 3.16 -3.42
CA GLN A 151 3.56 2.65 -2.99
C GLN A 151 3.28 1.31 -3.63
N ILE A 152 2.77 0.39 -2.84
CA ILE A 152 2.29 -0.93 -3.29
C ILE A 152 0.84 -1.08 -2.88
N MET A 153 -0.04 -1.34 -3.84
CA MET A 153 -1.48 -1.48 -3.60
C MET A 153 -1.93 -2.92 -3.75
N PHE A 154 -2.73 -3.35 -2.80
CA PHE A 154 -3.40 -4.65 -2.77
C PHE A 154 -4.91 -4.46 -2.81
N LEU A 155 -5.60 -5.29 -3.56
CA LEU A 155 -7.05 -5.38 -3.56
C LEU A 155 -7.48 -6.59 -2.72
N PHE A 156 -8.15 -6.32 -1.62
CA PHE A 156 -8.81 -7.36 -0.85
C PHE A 156 -10.15 -7.68 -1.48
N SER A 157 -10.32 -8.91 -1.90
CA SER A 157 -11.54 -9.42 -2.52
C SER A 157 -12.07 -10.61 -1.75
N MET A 158 -13.25 -11.09 -2.11
CA MET A 158 -13.82 -12.30 -1.55
C MET A 158 -12.81 -13.46 -1.62
N GLY A 159 -12.61 -14.14 -0.50
CA GLY A 159 -11.65 -15.23 -0.37
C GLY A 159 -10.22 -14.80 0.03
N VAL A 160 -9.96 -13.52 0.29
CA VAL A 160 -8.77 -13.09 1.03
C VAL A 160 -9.04 -13.33 2.52
N THR A 161 -8.31 -14.25 3.10
CA THR A 161 -8.46 -14.67 4.49
C THR A 161 -7.23 -14.24 5.30
N ARG A 162 -7.36 -14.30 6.63
CA ARG A 162 -6.26 -14.02 7.57
C ARG A 162 -4.99 -14.82 7.26
N GLY A 163 -5.12 -16.08 6.81
CA GLY A 163 -3.97 -16.89 6.40
C GLY A 163 -3.24 -16.30 5.19
N LYS A 164 -3.98 -15.81 4.20
CA LYS A 164 -3.40 -15.22 2.99
C LYS A 164 -2.70 -13.90 3.26
N TRP A 165 -3.36 -12.98 3.95
CA TRP A 165 -2.70 -11.71 4.26
C TRP A 165 -1.64 -11.84 5.36
N GLY A 166 -1.74 -12.84 6.25
CA GLY A 166 -0.66 -13.21 7.17
C GLY A 166 0.60 -13.64 6.44
N THR A 167 0.46 -14.37 5.32
CA THR A 167 1.60 -14.68 4.43
C THR A 167 2.22 -13.41 3.84
N LEU A 168 1.40 -12.45 3.41
CA LEU A 168 1.90 -11.15 2.92
C LEU A 168 2.72 -10.42 4.00
N VAL A 169 2.18 -10.32 5.23
CA VAL A 169 2.90 -9.68 6.36
C VAL A 169 4.24 -10.38 6.62
N ASN A 170 4.24 -11.70 6.71
CA ASN A 170 5.47 -12.48 6.92
C ASN A 170 6.49 -12.27 5.79
N THR A 171 6.02 -12.17 4.55
CA THR A 171 6.89 -11.93 3.38
C THR A 171 7.50 -10.53 3.40
N LEU A 172 6.74 -9.51 3.85
CA LEU A 172 7.26 -8.15 4.05
C LEU A 172 8.28 -8.09 5.19
N CYS A 173 8.03 -8.76 6.32
CA CYS A 173 8.99 -8.89 7.41
C CYS A 173 10.27 -9.63 6.97
N SER A 174 10.11 -10.66 6.14
CA SER A 174 11.25 -11.38 5.56
C SER A 174 12.06 -10.49 4.62
N PHE A 175 11.40 -9.72 3.76
CA PHE A 175 12.06 -8.72 2.91
C PHE A 175 12.92 -7.78 3.76
N LYS A 176 12.31 -7.16 4.78
CA LYS A 176 13.02 -6.23 5.67
C LYS A 176 14.29 -6.87 6.27
N ARG A 177 14.19 -8.09 6.80
CA ARG A 177 15.35 -8.78 7.39
C ARG A 177 16.49 -8.99 6.39
N HIS A 178 16.18 -9.41 5.16
CA HIS A 178 17.17 -9.60 4.12
C HIS A 178 17.75 -8.28 3.63
N TYR A 179 16.91 -7.24 3.54
CA TYR A 179 17.32 -5.90 3.16
C TYR A 179 18.28 -5.30 4.18
N ASP A 180 17.91 -5.32 5.47
CA ASP A 180 18.75 -4.81 6.56
C ASP A 180 20.09 -5.55 6.68
N ALA A 181 20.09 -6.85 6.41
CA ALA A 181 21.28 -7.69 6.40
C ALA A 181 22.11 -7.57 5.10
N ASN A 182 21.65 -6.81 4.13
CA ASN A 182 22.23 -6.75 2.78
C ASN A 182 22.54 -8.14 2.20
N THR A 183 21.58 -9.07 2.32
CA THR A 183 21.76 -10.46 1.88
C THR A 183 22.14 -10.50 0.40
N PRO A 184 23.15 -11.31 -0.01
CA PRO A 184 23.58 -11.42 -1.40
C PRO A 184 22.43 -11.76 -2.35
N LEU A 185 22.37 -11.08 -3.49
CA LEU A 185 21.34 -11.33 -4.53
C LEU A 185 21.37 -12.76 -5.04
N ALA A 186 22.55 -13.38 -5.11
CA ALA A 186 22.68 -14.80 -5.47
C ALA A 186 21.89 -15.74 -4.54
N GLN A 187 21.63 -15.33 -3.30
CA GLN A 187 20.85 -16.10 -2.33
C GLN A 187 19.36 -15.78 -2.40
N VAL A 188 18.99 -14.50 -2.59
CA VAL A 188 17.61 -14.04 -2.48
C VAL A 188 16.90 -13.82 -3.82
N MET A 189 17.67 -13.58 -4.89
CA MET A 189 17.21 -13.37 -6.28
C MET A 189 18.14 -14.05 -7.29
N PRO A 190 18.41 -15.37 -7.18
CA PRO A 190 19.40 -16.06 -8.00
C PRO A 190 19.14 -15.90 -9.51
N GLU A 191 17.87 -15.86 -9.95
CA GLU A 191 17.56 -15.73 -11.38
C GLU A 191 18.04 -14.39 -11.95
N LEU A 192 18.04 -13.33 -11.16
CA LEU A 192 18.54 -12.01 -11.56
C LEU A 192 20.08 -12.09 -11.78
N VAL A 193 20.77 -12.78 -10.87
CA VAL A 193 22.22 -12.98 -10.96
C VAL A 193 22.59 -13.91 -12.12
N GLU A 194 21.84 -14.98 -12.35
CA GLU A 194 22.04 -15.88 -13.49
C GLU A 194 21.87 -15.15 -14.83
N GLN A 195 20.87 -14.25 -14.90
CA GLN A 195 20.59 -13.49 -16.13
C GLN A 195 21.64 -12.39 -16.38
N TYR A 196 22.16 -11.75 -15.34
CA TYR A 196 23.08 -10.60 -15.44
C TYR A 196 24.24 -10.72 -14.42
N PRO A 197 25.11 -11.74 -14.55
CA PRO A 197 26.13 -12.03 -13.55
C PRO A 197 27.15 -10.90 -13.39
N ASP A 198 27.54 -10.25 -14.48
CA ASP A 198 28.52 -9.16 -14.47
C ASP A 198 28.06 -7.96 -13.62
N THR A 199 26.74 -7.76 -13.52
CA THR A 199 26.14 -6.65 -12.79
C THR A 199 25.82 -7.02 -11.34
N TYR A 200 25.26 -8.20 -11.09
CA TYR A 200 24.62 -8.50 -9.82
C TYR A 200 25.32 -9.56 -8.96
N ALA A 201 26.37 -10.25 -9.47
CA ALA A 201 27.00 -11.34 -8.74
C ALA A 201 27.59 -10.94 -7.36
N ASN A 202 28.01 -9.68 -7.21
CA ASN A 202 28.64 -9.17 -6.00
C ASN A 202 27.77 -8.16 -5.23
N MET A 203 26.48 -8.05 -5.57
CA MET A 203 25.54 -7.12 -4.92
C MET A 203 24.71 -7.83 -3.87
N GLY A 204 24.43 -7.13 -2.77
CA GLY A 204 23.35 -7.46 -1.85
C GLY A 204 22.04 -6.80 -2.26
N ILE A 205 20.96 -7.22 -1.62
CA ILE A 205 19.62 -6.67 -1.91
C ILE A 205 19.49 -5.20 -1.48
N HIS A 206 20.20 -4.75 -0.45
CA HIS A 206 20.28 -3.36 -0.03
C HIS A 206 21.04 -2.53 -1.06
N ASP A 207 22.21 -3.01 -1.52
CA ASP A 207 22.99 -2.32 -2.56
C ASP A 207 22.18 -2.10 -3.84
N LEU A 208 21.35 -3.08 -4.23
CA LEU A 208 20.42 -2.93 -5.34
C LEU A 208 19.38 -1.86 -5.05
N GLY A 209 18.79 -1.86 -3.85
CA GLY A 209 17.83 -0.85 -3.42
C GLY A 209 18.41 0.56 -3.49
N ASP A 210 19.61 0.77 -2.96
CA ASP A 210 20.32 2.05 -2.99
C ASP A 210 20.61 2.50 -4.42
N THR A 211 21.04 1.59 -5.28
CA THR A 211 21.26 1.90 -6.70
C THR A 211 19.98 2.35 -7.41
N MET A 212 18.87 1.65 -7.15
CA MET A 212 17.56 2.00 -7.70
C MET A 212 17.06 3.33 -7.14
N PHE A 213 17.24 3.56 -5.84
CA PHE A 213 16.83 4.80 -5.18
C PHE A 213 17.63 6.01 -5.68
N ALA A 214 18.94 5.87 -5.84
CA ALA A 214 19.79 6.91 -6.44
C ALA A 214 19.32 7.27 -7.85
N TRP A 215 18.94 6.27 -8.66
CA TRP A 215 18.37 6.51 -9.99
C TRP A 215 17.05 7.28 -9.92
N LEU A 216 16.15 6.94 -8.96
CA LEU A 216 14.89 7.66 -8.75
C LEU A 216 15.15 9.13 -8.38
N LYS A 217 16.12 9.40 -7.52
CA LYS A 217 16.51 10.77 -7.15
C LYS A 217 17.04 11.56 -8.35
N GLU A 218 17.92 10.98 -9.14
CA GLU A 218 18.50 11.63 -10.31
C GLU A 218 17.46 11.93 -11.40
N ASN A 219 16.55 10.98 -11.64
CA ASN A 219 15.61 11.05 -12.75
C ASN A 219 14.25 11.64 -12.36
N ASN A 220 13.86 11.60 -11.10
CA ASN A 220 12.59 12.08 -10.56
C ASN A 220 11.39 11.79 -11.48
N PRO A 221 11.04 10.50 -11.72
CA PRO A 221 9.98 10.15 -12.67
C PRO A 221 8.61 10.70 -12.27
N GLY A 222 8.35 10.87 -10.97
CA GLY A 222 7.11 11.47 -10.47
C GLY A 222 6.98 12.94 -10.90
N ALA A 223 8.03 13.74 -10.75
CA ALA A 223 8.01 15.13 -11.19
C ALA A 223 7.86 15.25 -12.71
N ARG A 224 8.55 14.41 -13.48
CA ARG A 224 8.41 14.35 -14.95
C ARG A 224 7.00 13.98 -15.39
N LEU A 225 6.37 13.05 -14.69
CA LEU A 225 4.98 12.66 -14.94
C LEU A 225 4.02 13.82 -14.67
N ASN A 226 4.19 14.51 -13.54
CA ASN A 226 3.40 15.70 -13.20
C ASN A 226 3.57 16.81 -14.23
N GLU A 227 4.78 17.06 -14.69
CA GLU A 227 5.06 18.04 -15.76
C GLU A 227 4.36 17.65 -17.07
N ALA A 228 4.44 16.38 -17.46
CA ALA A 228 3.78 15.88 -18.65
C ALA A 228 2.26 16.06 -18.59
N TYR A 229 1.64 15.76 -17.44
CA TYR A 229 0.20 15.94 -17.27
C TYR A 229 -0.22 17.41 -17.16
N SER A 230 0.57 18.27 -16.55
CA SER A 230 0.27 19.71 -16.47
C SER A 230 0.32 20.41 -17.82
N GLY A 231 1.06 19.88 -18.77
CA GLY A 231 1.14 20.37 -20.15
C GLY A 231 0.04 19.86 -21.09
N LEU A 232 -0.88 19.02 -20.62
CA LEU A 232 -1.97 18.53 -21.46
C LEU A 232 -2.96 19.66 -21.79
N PRO A 233 -3.44 19.75 -23.05
CA PRO A 233 -4.46 20.74 -23.40
C PRO A 233 -5.77 20.45 -22.65
N VAL A 234 -6.46 21.51 -22.28
CA VAL A 234 -7.83 21.39 -21.70
C VAL A 234 -8.73 20.71 -22.72
N ALA A 235 -9.51 19.74 -22.28
CA ALA A 235 -10.47 19.06 -23.14
C ALA A 235 -11.50 20.07 -23.69
N GLU A 236 -11.58 20.20 -25.01
CA GLU A 236 -12.53 21.09 -25.67
C GLU A 236 -13.94 20.48 -25.78
N VAL A 237 -14.06 19.16 -25.56
CA VAL A 237 -15.30 18.41 -25.68
C VAL A 237 -15.51 17.57 -24.43
N THR A 238 -16.68 17.72 -23.81
CA THR A 238 -17.09 16.82 -22.72
C THR A 238 -17.36 15.43 -23.26
N PRO A 239 -16.77 14.36 -22.71
CA PRO A 239 -17.13 12.98 -23.09
C PRO A 239 -18.65 12.78 -22.89
N ARG A 240 -19.31 12.18 -23.87
CA ARG A 240 -20.74 11.83 -23.78
C ARG A 240 -20.93 10.49 -23.10
#